data_65a9702b1df99676ffaa1342a6d46404
#
_entry.id   65a9702b1df99676ffaa1342a6d46404
#
_cell.length_a   1.000
_cell.length_b   1.000
_cell.length_c   1.000
_cell.angle_alpha   90.00
_cell.angle_beta   90.00
_cell.angle_gamma   90.00
#
_symmetry.space_group_name_H-M   'P 1'
#
loop_
_entity.id
_entity.type
_entity.pdbx_description
1 polymer ?
#
loop_
_entity_poly.entity_id
_entity_poly.type
_entity_poly.pdbx_seq_one_letter_code
_entity_poly.pdbx_strand_id
1 'polypeptide(L)'
;MPDTQPPLPEGVPADTRAPIGRNRQFRLLFICLLVIGAGNSMLLAVAPPLVRELNLPDSSVGWIFSLSALLWVVMSPGWGRLSDRIGRKPVAALGLGAYAVSMASFGLVVMFGQAGFLVGAWLFIWLMLSRAIFGAFGSASSPAAQAYIADRTTRLERTEQLAGLTAAFALGQAFGPAICAALAAKFGLVFPIWLVAALAAAASFAIWRFLPENTPPKTERPKGEWNESLKLMTDRRLSGFLIYGFALSVVAGVTVQVFGLFTMDRLNASGEHGAELTAAGFMVNALALLATQMAILPRIKLGPRGLMACGAGLLAVGVGVQIIAGSLAALLVSQAIQGLGAGLARPGFTGGASVAVRPEEQGSAAGLVVAANGAGFVFSPLIGGVVYETVGMNAPLIIMLVLLIAMMVFALRSSRLRNAILIEPPPTDPTPQA
;
A
#
# COMPACT_ATOMS: atom_id res chain seq x y z
N MET A 1 -0.11 -2.62 -43.67
CA MET A 1 -1.36 -1.86 -43.86
C MET A 1 -1.37 -0.77 -42.81
N PRO A 2 -1.43 0.52 -43.14
CA PRO A 2 -1.50 1.59 -42.17
C PRO A 2 -2.93 1.65 -41.59
N ASP A 3 -2.99 1.68 -40.24
CA ASP A 3 -4.22 1.84 -39.45
C ASP A 3 -4.92 3.17 -39.82
N THR A 4 -5.93 3.11 -40.65
CA THR A 4 -6.85 4.22 -40.88
C THR A 4 -7.93 4.22 -39.81
N GLN A 5 -7.71 4.99 -38.74
CA GLN A 5 -8.79 5.32 -37.82
C GLN A 5 -9.87 6.16 -38.52
N PRO A 6 -11.16 5.92 -38.28
CA PRO A 6 -12.23 6.71 -38.86
C PRO A 6 -12.15 8.18 -38.42
N PRO A 7 -12.54 9.15 -39.25
CA PRO A 7 -12.53 10.57 -38.92
C PRO A 7 -13.49 10.87 -37.78
N LEU A 8 -13.03 11.66 -36.79
CA LEU A 8 -13.85 12.13 -35.68
C LEU A 8 -14.93 13.09 -36.17
N PRO A 9 -16.12 13.16 -35.51
CA PRO A 9 -17.15 14.13 -35.82
C PRO A 9 -16.62 15.56 -35.74
N GLU A 10 -16.99 16.40 -36.65
CA GLU A 10 -16.64 17.83 -36.71
C GLU A 10 -17.16 18.53 -35.44
N GLY A 11 -16.25 19.13 -34.66
CA GLY A 11 -16.57 19.87 -33.41
C GLY A 11 -15.83 19.39 -32.17
N VAL A 12 -15.04 18.30 -32.23
CA VAL A 12 -14.20 17.87 -31.11
C VAL A 12 -12.87 18.63 -31.17
N PRO A 13 -12.50 19.38 -30.09
CA PRO A 13 -11.23 20.12 -30.06
C PRO A 13 -10.04 19.17 -30.34
N ALA A 14 -9.08 19.64 -31.11
CA ALA A 14 -7.88 18.87 -31.53
C ALA A 14 -6.98 18.38 -30.37
N ASP A 15 -7.30 18.76 -29.14
CA ASP A 15 -6.57 18.45 -27.91
C ASP A 15 -6.91 17.07 -27.30
N THR A 16 -7.76 16.28 -27.98
CA THR A 16 -8.18 14.94 -27.51
C THR A 16 -7.28 13.80 -27.96
N ARG A 17 -6.27 14.06 -28.78
CA ARG A 17 -5.31 13.02 -29.19
C ARG A 17 -4.32 12.74 -28.05
N ALA A 18 -4.37 11.53 -27.51
CA ALA A 18 -3.36 11.06 -26.56
C ALA A 18 -1.95 11.26 -27.13
N PRO A 19 -1.05 11.98 -26.46
CA PRO A 19 0.31 12.19 -26.95
C PRO A 19 0.99 10.84 -27.21
N ILE A 20 1.68 10.74 -28.35
CA ILE A 20 2.45 9.55 -28.76
C ILE A 20 3.40 9.16 -27.61
N GLY A 21 3.29 7.92 -27.09
CA GLY A 21 4.11 7.43 -25.98
C GLY A 21 3.46 7.49 -24.60
N ARG A 22 2.24 8.03 -24.43
CA ARG A 22 1.52 8.12 -23.15
C ARG A 22 1.44 6.76 -22.42
N ASN A 23 1.12 5.70 -23.12
CA ASN A 23 1.02 4.34 -22.55
C ASN A 23 2.38 3.81 -22.05
N ARG A 24 3.49 4.21 -22.69
CA ARG A 24 4.85 3.83 -22.23
C ARG A 24 5.21 4.55 -20.94
N GLN A 25 4.85 5.82 -20.83
CA GLN A 25 5.08 6.64 -19.62
C GLN A 25 4.27 6.10 -18.44
N PHE A 26 3.00 5.76 -18.66
CA PHE A 26 2.14 5.20 -17.61
C PHE A 26 2.60 3.81 -17.17
N ARG A 27 3.05 2.96 -18.09
CA ARG A 27 3.67 1.67 -17.73
C ARG A 27 4.95 1.84 -16.92
N LEU A 28 5.76 2.84 -17.21
CA LEU A 28 6.94 3.14 -16.42
C LEU A 28 6.57 3.51 -14.98
N LEU A 29 5.61 4.41 -14.78
CA LEU A 29 5.13 4.80 -13.45
C LEU A 29 4.47 3.62 -12.72
N PHE A 30 3.74 2.75 -13.44
CA PHE A 30 3.18 1.52 -12.88
C PHE A 30 4.28 0.61 -12.32
N ILE A 31 5.33 0.34 -13.11
CA ILE A 31 6.47 -0.48 -12.67
C ILE A 31 7.18 0.16 -11.47
N CYS A 32 7.36 1.49 -11.48
CA CYS A 32 8.00 2.19 -10.37
C CYS A 32 7.22 2.06 -9.06
N LEU A 33 5.88 2.21 -9.09
CA LEU A 33 5.06 2.04 -7.89
C LEU A 33 4.97 0.57 -7.44
N LEU A 34 4.99 -0.37 -8.38
CA LEU A 34 5.08 -1.79 -8.07
C LEU A 34 6.40 -2.10 -7.34
N VAL A 35 7.53 -1.56 -7.80
CA VAL A 35 8.84 -1.73 -7.13
C VAL A 35 8.83 -1.14 -5.72
N ILE A 36 8.26 0.06 -5.53
CA ILE A 36 8.14 0.66 -4.19
C ILE A 36 7.26 -0.20 -3.29
N GLY A 37 6.09 -0.61 -3.77
CA GLY A 37 5.16 -1.44 -3.02
C GLY A 37 5.78 -2.79 -2.63
N ALA A 38 6.40 -3.48 -3.58
CA ALA A 38 7.09 -4.74 -3.36
C ALA A 38 8.24 -4.57 -2.36
N GLY A 39 9.15 -3.66 -2.61
CA GLY A 39 10.33 -3.50 -1.77
C GLY A 39 10.02 -3.06 -0.34
N ASN A 40 8.98 -2.23 -0.13
CA ASN A 40 8.58 -1.84 1.22
C ASN A 40 8.00 -3.03 2.02
N SER A 41 7.15 -3.83 1.41
CA SER A 41 6.59 -5.03 2.06
C SER A 41 7.61 -6.17 2.15
N MET A 42 8.54 -6.28 1.20
CA MET A 42 9.68 -7.19 1.24
C MET A 42 10.51 -6.98 2.51
N LEU A 43 10.89 -5.73 2.78
CA LEU A 43 11.71 -5.43 3.93
C LEU A 43 10.99 -5.75 5.25
N LEU A 44 9.67 -5.49 5.31
CA LEU A 44 8.85 -5.86 6.47
C LEU A 44 8.85 -7.38 6.73
N ALA A 45 8.92 -8.19 5.69
CA ALA A 45 8.95 -9.65 5.82
C ALA A 45 10.31 -10.20 6.30
N VAL A 46 11.43 -9.55 5.89
CA VAL A 46 12.78 -9.99 6.23
C VAL A 46 13.29 -9.33 7.52
N ALA A 47 12.75 -8.17 7.88
CA ALA A 47 13.21 -7.44 9.08
C ALA A 47 13.14 -8.26 10.38
N PRO A 48 12.09 -9.08 10.67
CA PRO A 48 12.06 -9.86 11.90
C PRO A 48 13.24 -10.85 12.06
N PRO A 49 13.50 -11.77 11.10
CA PRO A 49 14.67 -12.65 11.23
C PRO A 49 15.98 -11.88 11.26
N LEU A 50 16.08 -10.75 10.56
CA LEU A 50 17.29 -9.94 10.52
C LEU A 50 17.60 -9.26 11.85
N VAL A 51 16.62 -8.70 12.56
CA VAL A 51 16.85 -8.07 13.86
C VAL A 51 17.26 -9.10 14.92
N ARG A 52 16.74 -10.32 14.84
CA ARG A 52 17.14 -11.43 15.71
C ARG A 52 18.57 -11.87 15.44
N GLU A 53 18.98 -11.99 14.16
CA GLU A 53 20.37 -12.28 13.75
C GLU A 53 21.34 -11.20 14.28
N LEU A 54 20.90 -9.94 14.29
CA LEU A 54 21.68 -8.80 14.79
C LEU A 54 21.60 -8.61 16.31
N ASN A 55 20.96 -9.51 17.04
CA ASN A 55 20.73 -9.44 18.50
C ASN A 55 20.02 -8.16 18.93
N LEU A 56 19.10 -7.64 18.13
CA LEU A 56 18.23 -6.54 18.47
C LEU A 56 16.86 -7.05 18.97
N PRO A 57 16.16 -6.30 19.85
CA PRO A 57 14.80 -6.63 20.28
C PRO A 57 13.81 -6.69 19.09
N ASP A 58 12.84 -7.60 19.14
CA ASP A 58 11.81 -7.75 18.09
C ASP A 58 11.00 -6.45 17.87
N SER A 59 10.80 -5.66 18.93
CA SER A 59 10.18 -4.33 18.88
C SER A 59 10.93 -3.31 18.01
N SER A 60 12.23 -3.53 17.75
CA SER A 60 13.04 -2.65 16.89
C SER A 60 12.44 -2.51 15.50
N VAL A 61 11.87 -3.58 14.93
CA VAL A 61 11.16 -3.55 13.66
C VAL A 61 10.01 -2.54 13.73
N GLY A 62 9.24 -2.59 14.82
CA GLY A 62 8.13 -1.67 15.04
C GLY A 62 8.56 -0.20 14.98
N TRP A 63 9.58 0.17 15.74
CA TRP A 63 10.06 1.55 15.79
C TRP A 63 10.63 2.04 14.46
N ILE A 64 11.45 1.21 13.78
CA ILE A 64 12.06 1.54 12.48
C ILE A 64 10.98 1.85 11.44
N PHE A 65 9.94 1.03 11.35
CA PHE A 65 8.89 1.22 10.33
C PHE A 65 7.86 2.29 10.73
N SER A 66 7.53 2.43 12.01
CA SER A 66 6.60 3.47 12.48
C SER A 66 7.15 4.87 12.27
N LEU A 67 8.45 5.11 12.54
CA LEU A 67 9.08 6.40 12.24
C LEU A 67 9.03 6.70 10.73
N SER A 68 9.38 5.72 9.91
CA SER A 68 9.33 5.87 8.45
C SER A 68 7.90 6.16 7.94
N ALA A 69 6.89 5.47 8.47
CA ALA A 69 5.49 5.68 8.11
C ALA A 69 4.98 7.05 8.58
N LEU A 70 5.36 7.49 9.77
CA LEU A 70 5.02 8.82 10.29
C LEU A 70 5.59 9.93 9.40
N LEU A 71 6.89 9.82 9.05
CA LEU A 71 7.53 10.77 8.14
C LEU A 71 6.88 10.77 6.76
N TRP A 72 6.48 9.59 6.25
CA TRP A 72 5.74 9.47 5.00
C TRP A 72 4.44 10.27 5.02
N VAL A 73 3.64 10.12 6.07
CA VAL A 73 2.35 10.82 6.21
C VAL A 73 2.55 12.34 6.31
N VAL A 74 3.51 12.76 7.14
CA VAL A 74 3.79 14.19 7.39
C VAL A 74 4.37 14.89 6.17
N MET A 75 5.31 14.24 5.46
CA MET A 75 6.04 14.87 4.36
C MET A 75 5.31 14.80 3.01
N SER A 76 4.47 13.79 2.80
CA SER A 76 3.80 13.54 1.51
C SER A 76 3.01 14.74 0.97
N PRO A 77 2.25 15.52 1.78
CA PRO A 77 1.56 16.72 1.29
C PRO A 77 2.52 17.85 0.86
N GLY A 78 3.67 17.95 1.53
CA GLY A 78 4.73 18.91 1.16
C GLY A 78 5.31 18.60 -0.22
N TRP A 79 5.59 17.34 -0.49
CA TRP A 79 6.09 16.88 -1.77
C TRP A 79 5.09 17.06 -2.91
N GLY A 80 3.79 16.86 -2.66
CA GLY A 80 2.74 17.15 -3.64
C GLY A 80 2.82 18.62 -4.09
N ARG A 81 2.87 19.57 -3.13
CA ARG A 81 3.00 20.99 -3.40
C ARG A 81 4.30 21.35 -4.12
N LEU A 82 5.42 20.75 -3.69
CA LEU A 82 6.71 21.00 -4.33
C LEU A 82 6.70 20.50 -5.77
N SER A 83 6.07 19.35 -6.06
CA SER A 83 5.96 18.82 -7.41
C SER A 83 5.12 19.71 -8.35
N ASP A 84 4.19 20.52 -7.80
CA ASP A 84 3.45 21.52 -8.58
C ASP A 84 4.38 22.67 -9.04
N ARG A 85 5.43 22.98 -8.24
CA ARG A 85 6.33 24.11 -8.49
C ARG A 85 7.54 23.76 -9.34
N ILE A 86 8.22 22.64 -9.04
CA ILE A 86 9.48 22.27 -9.70
C ILE A 86 9.29 21.20 -10.78
N GLY A 87 8.05 20.70 -10.96
CA GLY A 87 7.72 19.67 -11.94
C GLY A 87 7.51 18.28 -11.32
N ARG A 88 6.76 17.46 -12.02
CA ARG A 88 6.37 16.10 -11.56
C ARG A 88 7.51 15.12 -11.65
N LYS A 89 8.26 15.16 -12.76
CA LYS A 89 9.37 14.27 -13.06
C LYS A 89 10.51 14.34 -12.03
N PRO A 90 11.09 15.53 -11.70
CA PRO A 90 12.20 15.61 -10.76
C PRO A 90 11.80 15.12 -9.37
N VAL A 91 10.57 15.40 -8.92
CA VAL A 91 10.08 14.96 -7.60
C VAL A 91 9.83 13.45 -7.56
N ALA A 92 9.27 12.88 -8.63
CA ALA A 92 9.10 11.43 -8.73
C ALA A 92 10.45 10.69 -8.76
N ALA A 93 11.42 11.18 -9.54
CA ALA A 93 12.76 10.62 -9.61
C ALA A 93 13.50 10.74 -8.27
N LEU A 94 13.41 11.88 -7.58
CA LEU A 94 13.99 12.10 -6.26
C LEU A 94 13.42 11.11 -5.24
N GLY A 95 12.10 10.90 -5.22
CA GLY A 95 11.47 9.95 -4.30
C GLY A 95 11.97 8.50 -4.47
N LEU A 96 12.11 8.04 -5.73
CA LEU A 96 12.66 6.72 -6.02
C LEU A 96 14.17 6.64 -5.72
N GLY A 97 14.92 7.69 -6.02
CA GLY A 97 16.33 7.79 -5.69
C GLY A 97 16.56 7.73 -4.18
N ALA A 98 15.77 8.48 -3.41
CA ALA A 98 15.81 8.42 -1.95
C ALA A 98 15.44 7.03 -1.41
N TYR A 99 14.51 6.34 -2.07
CA TYR A 99 14.19 4.96 -1.72
C TYR A 99 15.38 4.02 -1.98
N ALA A 100 16.05 4.17 -3.11
CA ALA A 100 17.28 3.41 -3.42
C ALA A 100 18.38 3.66 -2.37
N VAL A 101 18.62 4.93 -2.03
CA VAL A 101 19.58 5.31 -0.98
C VAL A 101 19.19 4.73 0.38
N SER A 102 17.91 4.78 0.74
CA SER A 102 17.40 4.19 1.98
C SER A 102 17.65 2.68 2.04
N MET A 103 17.39 1.95 0.95
CA MET A 103 17.64 0.51 0.89
C MET A 103 19.13 0.18 0.93
N ALA A 104 19.94 0.91 0.17
CA ALA A 104 21.39 0.71 0.16
C ALA A 104 22.02 1.02 1.52
N SER A 105 21.65 2.14 2.15
CA SER A 105 22.14 2.48 3.49
C SER A 105 21.69 1.47 4.54
N PHE A 106 20.43 0.99 4.47
CA PHE A 106 19.95 -0.05 5.35
C PHE A 106 20.76 -1.35 5.18
N GLY A 107 20.99 -1.79 3.94
CA GLY A 107 21.83 -2.97 3.65
C GLY A 107 23.27 -2.82 4.14
N LEU A 108 23.89 -1.65 3.98
CA LEU A 108 25.23 -1.36 4.52
C LEU A 108 25.26 -1.44 6.05
N VAL A 109 24.28 -0.84 6.73
CA VAL A 109 24.20 -0.87 8.20
C VAL A 109 24.04 -2.31 8.71
N VAL A 110 23.23 -3.13 8.02
CA VAL A 110 23.11 -4.56 8.33
C VAL A 110 24.45 -5.27 8.18
N MET A 111 25.17 -5.07 7.09
CA MET A 111 26.50 -5.68 6.89
C MET A 111 27.51 -5.25 7.97
N PHE A 112 27.49 -3.98 8.38
CA PHE A 112 28.32 -3.52 9.50
C PHE A 112 27.90 -4.14 10.85
N GLY A 113 26.61 -4.40 11.04
CA GLY A 113 26.10 -5.12 12.18
C GLY A 113 26.56 -6.57 12.22
N GLN A 114 26.44 -7.29 11.10
CA GLN A 114 26.90 -8.67 10.94
C GLN A 114 28.44 -8.79 11.11
N ALA A 115 29.18 -7.79 10.65
CA ALA A 115 30.63 -7.72 10.84
C ALA A 115 31.07 -7.30 12.28
N GLY A 116 30.12 -6.95 13.15
CA GLY A 116 30.40 -6.54 14.52
C GLY A 116 30.91 -5.10 14.70
N PHE A 117 30.97 -4.29 13.62
CA PHE A 117 31.38 -2.87 13.70
C PHE A 117 30.31 -1.99 14.33
N LEU A 118 29.04 -2.33 14.19
CA LEU A 118 27.91 -1.63 14.77
C LEU A 118 27.10 -2.61 15.64
N VAL A 119 26.85 -2.28 16.89
CA VAL A 119 26.11 -3.13 17.82
C VAL A 119 25.14 -2.34 18.69
N GLY A 120 24.12 -3.01 19.20
CA GLY A 120 23.17 -2.47 20.17
C GLY A 120 22.47 -1.19 19.70
N ALA A 121 22.44 -0.17 20.55
CA ALA A 121 21.72 1.08 20.28
C ALA A 121 22.21 1.83 19.03
N TRP A 122 23.51 1.83 18.73
CA TRP A 122 24.04 2.49 17.53
C TRP A 122 23.60 1.80 16.26
N LEU A 123 23.58 0.47 16.20
CA LEU A 123 23.06 -0.29 15.09
C LEU A 123 21.57 0.04 14.86
N PHE A 124 20.77 0.01 15.92
CA PHE A 124 19.35 0.37 15.85
C PHE A 124 19.12 1.79 15.32
N ILE A 125 19.85 2.78 15.83
CA ILE A 125 19.72 4.19 15.38
C ILE A 125 20.02 4.32 13.89
N TRP A 126 21.09 3.69 13.40
CA TRP A 126 21.45 3.78 11.98
C TRP A 126 20.45 3.05 11.07
N LEU A 127 19.89 1.92 11.49
CA LEU A 127 18.79 1.24 10.79
C LEU A 127 17.55 2.15 10.73
N MET A 128 17.21 2.79 11.83
CA MET A 128 16.08 3.71 11.92
C MET A 128 16.29 4.94 11.03
N LEU A 129 17.47 5.56 11.03
CA LEU A 129 17.80 6.71 10.20
C LEU A 129 17.80 6.36 8.70
N SER A 130 18.32 5.19 8.32
CA SER A 130 18.29 4.74 6.92
C SER A 130 16.85 4.58 6.41
N ARG A 131 15.93 4.10 7.24
CA ARG A 131 14.50 4.01 6.90
C ARG A 131 13.78 5.36 6.95
N ALA A 132 14.21 6.27 7.82
CA ALA A 132 13.69 7.64 7.87
C ALA A 132 13.91 8.40 6.54
N ILE A 133 14.99 8.12 5.81
CA ILE A 133 15.24 8.67 4.46
C ILE A 133 14.09 8.32 3.52
N PHE A 134 13.63 7.06 3.52
CA PHE A 134 12.48 6.65 2.71
C PHE A 134 11.20 7.35 3.15
N GLY A 135 10.91 7.40 4.45
CA GLY A 135 9.73 8.09 4.97
C GLY A 135 9.71 9.57 4.56
N ALA A 136 10.83 10.27 4.75
CA ALA A 136 10.91 11.70 4.50
C ALA A 136 10.91 12.04 2.99
N PHE A 137 11.73 11.38 2.20
CA PHE A 137 11.97 11.73 0.80
C PHE A 137 11.31 10.77 -0.19
N GLY A 138 11.26 9.46 0.12
CA GLY A 138 10.61 8.46 -0.72
C GLY A 138 9.12 8.70 -0.88
N SER A 139 8.49 9.34 0.11
CA SER A 139 7.09 9.80 0.08
C SER A 139 6.77 10.77 -1.07
N ALA A 140 7.78 11.35 -1.72
CA ALA A 140 7.64 12.23 -2.88
C ALA A 140 7.15 11.50 -4.14
N SER A 141 7.49 10.21 -4.30
CA SER A 141 7.25 9.46 -5.54
C SER A 141 5.77 9.27 -5.86
N SER A 142 4.95 8.88 -4.89
CA SER A 142 3.54 8.56 -5.12
C SER A 142 2.68 9.78 -5.48
N PRO A 143 2.71 10.90 -4.73
CA PRO A 143 1.97 12.10 -5.11
C PRO A 143 2.39 12.66 -6.47
N ALA A 144 3.70 12.66 -6.77
CA ALA A 144 4.20 13.15 -8.05
C ALA A 144 3.76 12.27 -9.22
N ALA A 145 3.78 10.94 -9.07
CA ALA A 145 3.30 10.00 -10.10
C ALA A 145 1.80 10.13 -10.35
N GLN A 146 0.99 10.26 -9.29
CA GLN A 146 -0.45 10.46 -9.40
C GLN A 146 -0.78 11.78 -10.09
N ALA A 147 -0.09 12.85 -9.70
CA ALA A 147 -0.25 14.17 -10.31
C ALA A 147 0.21 14.18 -11.78
N TYR A 148 1.29 13.49 -12.12
CA TYR A 148 1.75 13.33 -13.50
C TYR A 148 0.69 12.71 -14.40
N ILE A 149 0.02 11.65 -13.94
CA ILE A 149 -1.10 11.03 -14.66
C ILE A 149 -2.30 11.98 -14.72
N ALA A 150 -2.67 12.60 -13.61
CA ALA A 150 -3.81 13.51 -13.56
C ALA A 150 -3.68 14.69 -14.53
N ASP A 151 -2.46 15.20 -14.73
CA ASP A 151 -2.18 16.31 -15.67
C ASP A 151 -2.25 15.88 -17.17
N ARG A 152 -2.25 14.54 -17.47
CA ARG A 152 -2.19 13.99 -18.84
C ARG A 152 -3.37 13.08 -19.19
N THR A 153 -4.41 13.07 -18.38
CA THR A 153 -5.63 12.28 -18.60
C THR A 153 -6.86 13.16 -18.59
N THR A 154 -7.84 12.83 -19.43
CA THR A 154 -9.19 13.39 -19.37
C THR A 154 -9.87 12.97 -18.05
N ARG A 155 -10.97 13.63 -17.68
CA ARG A 155 -11.72 13.25 -16.45
C ARG A 155 -12.17 11.80 -16.45
N LEU A 156 -12.59 11.26 -17.60
CA LEU A 156 -13.07 9.88 -17.75
C LEU A 156 -11.91 8.87 -17.61
N GLU A 157 -10.77 9.11 -18.24
CA GLU A 157 -9.60 8.23 -18.19
C GLU A 157 -8.84 8.31 -16.84
N ARG A 158 -8.91 9.46 -16.16
CA ARG A 158 -8.14 9.73 -14.94
C ARG A 158 -8.39 8.70 -13.84
N THR A 159 -9.65 8.36 -13.60
CA THR A 159 -10.05 7.39 -12.57
C THR A 159 -9.44 6.03 -12.84
N GLU A 160 -9.49 5.54 -14.07
CA GLU A 160 -8.93 4.26 -14.48
C GLU A 160 -7.40 4.22 -14.33
N GLN A 161 -6.72 5.26 -14.80
CA GLN A 161 -5.26 5.33 -14.76
C GLN A 161 -4.72 5.48 -13.33
N LEU A 162 -5.38 6.26 -12.46
CA LEU A 162 -5.03 6.37 -11.04
C LEU A 162 -5.32 5.06 -10.29
N ALA A 163 -6.42 4.38 -10.63
CA ALA A 163 -6.69 3.04 -10.10
C ALA A 163 -5.60 2.05 -10.50
N GLY A 164 -5.10 2.13 -11.73
CA GLY A 164 -3.96 1.34 -12.20
C GLY A 164 -2.69 1.54 -11.38
N LEU A 165 -2.34 2.79 -11.03
CA LEU A 165 -1.20 3.07 -10.15
C LEU A 165 -1.38 2.50 -8.74
N THR A 166 -2.58 2.66 -8.20
CA THR A 166 -2.90 2.11 -6.87
C THR A 166 -2.84 0.59 -6.89
N ALA A 167 -3.32 -0.03 -7.96
CA ALA A 167 -3.23 -1.49 -8.17
C ALA A 167 -1.77 -1.95 -8.28
N ALA A 168 -0.89 -1.23 -8.98
CA ALA A 168 0.53 -1.54 -9.08
C ALA A 168 1.20 -1.60 -7.70
N PHE A 169 0.97 -0.56 -6.88
CA PHE A 169 1.49 -0.52 -5.52
C PHE A 169 0.95 -1.66 -4.65
N ALA A 170 -0.37 -1.94 -4.75
CA ALA A 170 -1.01 -3.02 -4.00
C ALA A 170 -0.53 -4.41 -4.43
N LEU A 171 -0.32 -4.64 -5.73
CA LEU A 171 0.27 -5.88 -6.25
C LEU A 171 1.70 -6.06 -5.73
N GLY A 172 2.51 -5.00 -5.77
CA GLY A 172 3.84 -5.02 -5.16
C GLY A 172 3.80 -5.42 -3.69
N GLN A 173 2.91 -4.80 -2.91
CA GLN A 173 2.73 -5.13 -1.49
C GLN A 173 2.28 -6.57 -1.25
N ALA A 174 1.42 -7.12 -2.11
CA ALA A 174 0.91 -8.47 -1.95
C ALA A 174 1.97 -9.54 -2.24
N PHE A 175 2.72 -9.38 -3.33
CA PHE A 175 3.71 -10.36 -3.77
C PHE A 175 5.11 -10.12 -3.21
N GLY A 176 5.43 -8.89 -2.82
CA GLY A 176 6.73 -8.52 -2.30
C GLY A 176 7.26 -9.45 -1.21
N PRO A 177 6.50 -9.69 -0.12
CA PRO A 177 6.96 -10.54 0.97
C PRO A 177 7.28 -11.96 0.53
N ALA A 178 6.45 -12.56 -0.32
CA ALA A 178 6.66 -13.92 -0.83
C ALA A 178 7.93 -14.02 -1.68
N ILE A 179 8.12 -13.09 -2.62
CA ILE A 179 9.31 -13.02 -3.47
C ILE A 179 10.56 -12.80 -2.61
N CYS A 180 10.46 -11.89 -1.65
CA CYS A 180 11.58 -11.58 -0.77
C CYS A 180 12.02 -12.78 0.05
N ALA A 181 11.08 -13.42 0.74
CA ALA A 181 11.40 -14.53 1.59
C ALA A 181 11.97 -15.71 0.79
N ALA A 182 11.47 -15.96 -0.44
CA ALA A 182 12.04 -16.95 -1.35
C ALA A 182 13.47 -16.59 -1.79
N LEU A 183 13.76 -15.32 -2.05
CA LEU A 183 15.11 -14.85 -2.38
C LEU A 183 16.04 -14.90 -1.16
N ALA A 184 15.53 -14.54 0.01
CA ALA A 184 16.27 -14.58 1.26
C ALA A 184 16.67 -16.03 1.64
N ALA A 185 15.78 -16.99 1.46
CA ALA A 185 16.05 -18.41 1.69
C ALA A 185 17.12 -18.99 0.75
N LYS A 186 17.26 -18.43 -0.46
CA LYS A 186 18.23 -18.92 -1.45
C LYS A 186 19.56 -18.18 -1.46
N PHE A 187 19.56 -16.89 -1.20
CA PHE A 187 20.70 -15.98 -1.36
C PHE A 187 21.08 -15.23 -0.07
N GLY A 188 20.42 -15.55 1.05
CA GLY A 188 20.60 -14.89 2.34
C GLY A 188 19.75 -13.63 2.52
N LEU A 189 19.58 -13.23 3.79
CA LEU A 189 18.64 -12.16 4.21
C LEU A 189 18.97 -10.77 3.65
N VAL A 190 20.23 -10.52 3.31
CA VAL A 190 20.69 -9.20 2.84
C VAL A 190 20.49 -9.01 1.33
N PHE A 191 20.51 -10.11 0.56
CA PHE A 191 20.39 -10.06 -0.90
C PHE A 191 19.13 -9.33 -1.41
N PRO A 192 17.91 -9.59 -0.88
CA PRO A 192 16.71 -8.89 -1.33
C PRO A 192 16.79 -7.37 -1.11
N ILE A 193 17.48 -6.91 -0.08
CA ILE A 193 17.65 -5.48 0.23
C ILE A 193 18.46 -4.80 -0.88
N TRP A 194 19.56 -5.40 -1.31
CA TRP A 194 20.40 -4.90 -2.40
C TRP A 194 19.69 -4.95 -3.76
N LEU A 195 18.93 -6.01 -4.00
CA LEU A 195 18.11 -6.12 -5.22
C LEU A 195 17.10 -4.98 -5.32
N VAL A 196 16.38 -4.70 -4.23
CA VAL A 196 15.42 -3.58 -4.19
C VAL A 196 16.12 -2.24 -4.35
N ALA A 197 17.29 -2.04 -3.72
CA ALA A 197 18.08 -0.82 -3.91
C ALA A 197 18.45 -0.62 -5.38
N ALA A 198 18.92 -1.66 -6.05
CA ALA A 198 19.29 -1.62 -7.48
C ALA A 198 18.07 -1.36 -8.37
N LEU A 199 16.93 -2.03 -8.14
CA LEU A 199 15.69 -1.83 -8.88
C LEU A 199 15.13 -0.41 -8.69
N ALA A 200 15.18 0.12 -7.47
CA ALA A 200 14.73 1.48 -7.18
C ALA A 200 15.65 2.54 -7.83
N ALA A 201 16.96 2.31 -7.84
CA ALA A 201 17.91 3.17 -8.53
C ALA A 201 17.69 3.16 -10.05
N ALA A 202 17.51 1.98 -10.64
CA ALA A 202 17.19 1.81 -12.05
C ALA A 202 15.86 2.49 -12.42
N ALA A 203 14.82 2.36 -11.56
CA ALA A 203 13.53 3.01 -11.75
C ALA A 203 13.64 4.54 -11.64
N SER A 204 14.41 5.06 -10.68
CA SER A 204 14.71 6.50 -10.56
C SER A 204 15.40 7.04 -11.81
N PHE A 205 16.44 6.35 -12.27
CA PHE A 205 17.14 6.71 -13.50
C PHE A 205 16.23 6.63 -14.73
N ALA A 206 15.37 5.61 -14.82
CA ALA A 206 14.41 5.46 -15.92
C ALA A 206 13.39 6.61 -15.95
N ILE A 207 12.86 7.04 -14.80
CA ILE A 207 12.01 8.24 -14.72
C ILE A 207 12.79 9.47 -15.18
N TRP A 208 13.98 9.66 -14.62
CA TRP A 208 14.80 10.83 -14.96
C TRP A 208 15.15 10.88 -16.45
N ARG A 209 15.41 9.72 -17.09
CA ARG A 209 15.83 9.66 -18.50
C ARG A 209 14.67 9.67 -19.50
N PHE A 210 13.58 8.96 -19.19
CA PHE A 210 12.54 8.63 -20.18
C PHE A 210 11.19 9.31 -19.92
N LEU A 211 10.95 9.89 -18.74
CA LEU A 211 9.72 10.60 -18.48
C LEU A 211 9.83 12.05 -18.98
N PRO A 212 9.00 12.49 -19.97
CA PRO A 212 9.02 13.88 -20.39
C PRO A 212 8.40 14.81 -19.36
N GLU A 213 8.99 15.97 -19.16
CA GLU A 213 8.45 17.04 -18.31
C GLU A 213 7.96 18.17 -19.21
N ASN A 214 6.66 18.19 -19.47
CA ASN A 214 6.03 19.18 -20.35
C ASN A 214 4.98 20.01 -19.60
N THR A 215 4.86 19.86 -18.30
CA THR A 215 3.86 20.58 -17.50
C THR A 215 4.46 21.87 -16.97
N PRO A 216 3.96 23.04 -17.39
CA PRO A 216 4.41 24.30 -16.80
C PRO A 216 4.09 24.33 -15.31
N PRO A 217 4.95 24.94 -14.47
CA PRO A 217 4.69 25.06 -13.04
C PRO A 217 3.36 25.78 -12.80
N LYS A 218 2.49 25.18 -11.99
CA LYS A 218 1.24 25.82 -11.58
C LYS A 218 1.55 26.83 -10.48
N THR A 219 1.38 28.11 -10.76
CA THR A 219 1.68 29.19 -9.83
C THR A 219 0.62 29.36 -8.73
N GLU A 220 -0.61 28.94 -8.94
CA GLU A 220 -1.69 29.08 -7.95
C GLU A 220 -2.62 27.85 -7.93
N ARG A 221 -2.79 27.25 -6.74
CA ARG A 221 -3.95 26.42 -6.44
C ARG A 221 -5.04 27.28 -5.80
N PRO A 222 -6.33 27.03 -6.06
CA PRO A 222 -7.41 27.67 -5.34
C PRO A 222 -7.22 27.51 -3.83
N LYS A 223 -7.20 28.63 -3.11
CA LYS A 223 -7.19 28.64 -1.64
C LYS A 223 -8.51 28.02 -1.16
N GLY A 224 -8.55 26.76 -0.76
CA GLY A 224 -9.79 26.12 -0.31
C GLY A 224 -9.78 24.60 -0.33
N GLU A 225 -9.03 23.96 -1.21
CA GLU A 225 -9.02 22.49 -1.36
C GLU A 225 -8.72 21.71 -0.06
N TRP A 226 -7.92 22.26 0.84
CA TRP A 226 -7.62 21.63 2.13
C TRP A 226 -8.81 21.66 3.08
N ASN A 227 -9.53 22.80 3.15
CA ASN A 227 -10.71 22.91 4.00
C ASN A 227 -11.85 22.02 3.49
N GLU A 228 -11.98 21.84 2.19
CA GLU A 228 -12.95 20.93 1.60
C GLU A 228 -12.57 19.45 1.86
N SER A 229 -11.30 19.08 1.70
CA SER A 229 -10.83 17.72 2.02
C SER A 229 -11.00 17.39 3.51
N LEU A 230 -10.72 18.35 4.42
CA LEU A 230 -10.93 18.16 5.85
C LEU A 230 -12.42 18.02 6.19
N LYS A 231 -13.30 18.78 5.54
CA LYS A 231 -14.75 18.61 5.69
C LYS A 231 -15.21 17.25 5.21
N LEU A 232 -14.67 16.76 4.09
CA LEU A 232 -14.99 15.42 3.56
C LEU A 232 -14.53 14.31 4.51
N MET A 233 -13.41 14.48 5.22
CA MET A 233 -12.92 13.50 6.20
C MET A 233 -13.92 13.27 7.34
N THR A 234 -14.64 14.32 7.76
CA THR A 234 -15.67 14.25 8.82
C THR A 234 -17.08 13.99 8.28
N ASP A 235 -17.26 14.01 6.96
CA ASP A 235 -18.54 13.75 6.32
C ASP A 235 -19.04 12.32 6.64
N ARG A 236 -20.30 12.23 7.05
CA ARG A 236 -20.95 10.94 7.41
C ARG A 236 -20.97 9.95 6.25
N ARG A 237 -20.96 10.41 5.00
CA ARG A 237 -20.93 9.58 3.79
C ARG A 237 -19.62 8.82 3.66
N LEU A 238 -18.47 9.47 3.93
CA LEU A 238 -17.13 8.93 3.70
C LEU A 238 -16.49 8.39 4.98
N SER A 239 -16.73 9.00 6.13
CA SER A 239 -16.06 8.70 7.40
C SER A 239 -16.15 7.22 7.82
N GLY A 240 -17.27 6.55 7.52
CA GLY A 240 -17.41 5.11 7.81
C GLY A 240 -16.44 4.24 7.02
N PHE A 241 -16.21 4.57 5.75
CA PHE A 241 -15.24 3.87 4.92
C PHE A 241 -13.80 4.19 5.35
N LEU A 242 -13.49 5.44 5.72
CA LEU A 242 -12.16 5.83 6.18
C LEU A 242 -11.78 5.11 7.49
N ILE A 243 -12.70 5.01 8.46
CA ILE A 243 -12.49 4.27 9.71
C ILE A 243 -12.22 2.80 9.41
N TYR A 244 -13.01 2.19 8.53
CA TYR A 244 -12.81 0.79 8.14
C TYR A 244 -11.46 0.60 7.42
N GLY A 245 -11.11 1.47 6.49
CA GLY A 245 -9.85 1.43 5.76
C GLY A 245 -8.62 1.59 6.66
N PHE A 246 -8.69 2.50 7.63
CA PHE A 246 -7.66 2.65 8.66
C PHE A 246 -7.49 1.35 9.46
N ALA A 247 -8.58 0.77 9.99
CA ALA A 247 -8.53 -0.47 10.76
C ALA A 247 -8.02 -1.65 9.90
N LEU A 248 -8.45 -1.76 8.64
CA LEU A 248 -7.96 -2.78 7.71
C LEU A 248 -6.46 -2.65 7.46
N SER A 249 -5.94 -1.43 7.40
CA SER A 249 -4.50 -1.17 7.20
C SER A 249 -3.68 -1.49 8.44
N VAL A 250 -4.21 -1.25 9.63
CA VAL A 250 -3.60 -1.71 10.89
C VAL A 250 -3.48 -3.23 10.87
N VAL A 251 -4.56 -3.95 10.57
CA VAL A 251 -4.57 -5.42 10.49
C VAL A 251 -3.55 -5.91 9.46
N ALA A 252 -3.54 -5.34 8.25
CA ALA A 252 -2.61 -5.74 7.20
C ALA A 252 -1.14 -5.56 7.61
N GLY A 253 -0.80 -4.43 8.25
CA GLY A 253 0.56 -4.17 8.70
C GLY A 253 0.99 -5.09 9.85
N VAL A 254 0.11 -5.33 10.83
CA VAL A 254 0.39 -6.30 11.92
C VAL A 254 0.56 -7.71 11.36
N THR A 255 -0.28 -8.12 10.40
CA THR A 255 -0.15 -9.45 9.77
C THR A 255 1.21 -9.64 9.12
N VAL A 256 1.68 -8.67 8.33
CA VAL A 256 2.96 -8.80 7.62
C VAL A 256 4.13 -8.90 8.60
N GLN A 257 4.10 -8.18 9.69
CA GLN A 257 5.17 -8.18 10.68
C GLN A 257 5.13 -9.41 11.60
N VAL A 258 3.96 -9.73 12.13
CA VAL A 258 3.79 -10.79 13.13
C VAL A 258 3.88 -12.18 12.52
N PHE A 259 3.44 -12.35 11.27
CA PHE A 259 3.40 -13.67 10.65
C PHE A 259 4.77 -14.34 10.57
N GLY A 260 5.82 -13.58 10.23
CA GLY A 260 7.19 -14.10 10.19
C GLY A 260 7.67 -14.55 11.56
N LEU A 261 7.56 -13.67 12.58
CA LEU A 261 7.92 -13.97 13.96
C LEU A 261 7.14 -15.18 14.50
N PHE A 262 5.83 -15.16 14.30
CA PHE A 262 4.93 -16.22 14.74
C PHE A 262 5.27 -17.58 14.11
N THR A 263 5.59 -17.60 12.81
CA THR A 263 5.97 -18.83 12.09
C THR A 263 7.27 -19.39 12.65
N MET A 264 8.27 -18.53 12.87
CA MET A 264 9.56 -18.92 13.44
C MET A 264 9.41 -19.49 14.83
N ASP A 265 8.69 -18.81 15.73
CA ASP A 265 8.51 -19.25 17.11
C ASP A 265 7.62 -20.49 17.21
N ARG A 266 6.55 -20.55 16.41
CA ARG A 266 5.58 -21.66 16.47
C ARG A 266 6.12 -22.97 15.93
N LEU A 267 7.00 -22.90 14.92
CA LEU A 267 7.60 -24.07 14.26
C LEU A 267 9.05 -24.33 14.71
N ASN A 268 9.57 -23.54 15.68
CA ASN A 268 10.97 -23.58 16.12
C ASN A 268 11.97 -23.49 14.95
N ALA A 269 11.64 -22.63 13.97
CA ALA A 269 12.46 -22.42 12.78
C ALA A 269 13.25 -21.11 12.92
N SER A 270 14.50 -21.09 12.43
CA SER A 270 15.37 -19.91 12.50
C SER A 270 16.09 -19.68 11.17
N GLY A 271 16.63 -18.48 10.99
CA GLY A 271 17.45 -18.11 9.85
C GLY A 271 16.74 -18.33 8.50
N GLU A 272 17.43 -18.93 7.56
CA GLU A 272 16.95 -19.19 6.20
C GLU A 272 15.71 -20.08 6.16
N HIS A 273 15.65 -21.11 7.01
CA HIS A 273 14.49 -22.00 7.09
C HIS A 273 13.24 -21.26 7.58
N GLY A 274 13.36 -20.38 8.56
CA GLY A 274 12.27 -19.52 9.02
C GLY A 274 11.77 -18.56 7.90
N ALA A 275 12.70 -18.03 7.12
CA ALA A 275 12.37 -17.20 5.96
C ALA A 275 11.62 -17.99 4.87
N GLU A 276 12.03 -19.24 4.59
CA GLU A 276 11.39 -20.13 3.62
C GLU A 276 9.94 -20.44 4.01
N LEU A 277 9.69 -20.82 5.27
CA LEU A 277 8.35 -21.08 5.77
C LEU A 277 7.45 -19.85 5.72
N THR A 278 8.00 -18.69 6.05
CA THR A 278 7.33 -17.39 5.96
C THR A 278 6.99 -17.05 4.51
N ALA A 279 7.91 -17.31 3.57
CA ALA A 279 7.68 -17.13 2.13
C ALA A 279 6.50 -17.95 1.64
N ALA A 280 6.43 -19.22 2.02
CA ALA A 280 5.34 -20.10 1.62
C ALA A 280 3.99 -19.55 2.09
N GLY A 281 3.90 -19.05 3.33
CA GLY A 281 2.68 -18.42 3.85
C GLY A 281 2.27 -17.17 3.07
N PHE A 282 3.19 -16.25 2.84
CA PHE A 282 2.89 -15.04 2.05
C PHE A 282 2.55 -15.35 0.60
N MET A 283 3.17 -16.36 -0.01
CA MET A 283 2.82 -16.81 -1.37
C MET A 283 1.38 -17.31 -1.43
N VAL A 284 0.98 -18.17 -0.48
CA VAL A 284 -0.39 -18.68 -0.39
C VAL A 284 -1.38 -17.54 -0.18
N ASN A 285 -1.06 -16.57 0.70
CA ASN A 285 -1.89 -15.38 0.92
C ASN A 285 -2.07 -14.56 -0.38
N ALA A 286 -0.97 -14.28 -1.08
CA ALA A 286 -1.00 -13.52 -2.33
C ALA A 286 -1.78 -14.23 -3.43
N LEU A 287 -1.62 -15.55 -3.59
CA LEU A 287 -2.36 -16.34 -4.56
C LEU A 287 -3.86 -16.38 -4.23
N ALA A 288 -4.22 -16.55 -2.95
CA ALA A 288 -5.61 -16.53 -2.50
C ALA A 288 -6.27 -15.16 -2.72
N LEU A 289 -5.54 -14.07 -2.45
CA LEU A 289 -5.98 -12.69 -2.71
C LEU A 289 -6.25 -12.48 -4.21
N LEU A 290 -5.31 -12.89 -5.09
CA LEU A 290 -5.49 -12.81 -6.54
C LEU A 290 -6.67 -13.65 -7.03
N ALA A 291 -6.78 -14.90 -6.58
CA ALA A 291 -7.89 -15.78 -6.92
C ALA A 291 -9.22 -15.15 -6.54
N THR A 292 -9.28 -14.48 -5.37
CA THR A 292 -10.47 -13.76 -4.95
C THR A 292 -10.80 -12.62 -5.90
N GLN A 293 -9.82 -11.79 -6.25
CA GLN A 293 -10.07 -10.61 -7.11
C GLN A 293 -10.40 -11.00 -8.55
N MET A 294 -9.77 -12.03 -9.10
CA MET A 294 -9.95 -12.43 -10.50
C MET A 294 -11.10 -13.42 -10.71
N ALA A 295 -11.31 -14.35 -9.77
CA ALA A 295 -12.27 -15.42 -9.95
C ALA A 295 -13.53 -15.28 -9.09
N ILE A 296 -13.42 -14.83 -7.85
CA ILE A 296 -14.54 -14.79 -6.90
C ILE A 296 -15.29 -13.46 -7.01
N LEU A 297 -14.59 -12.34 -6.90
CA LEU A 297 -15.19 -10.99 -6.87
C LEU A 297 -16.09 -10.70 -8.09
N PRO A 298 -15.73 -11.03 -9.34
CA PRO A 298 -16.60 -10.78 -10.48
C PRO A 298 -17.90 -11.59 -10.49
N ARG A 299 -17.93 -12.70 -9.73
CA ARG A 299 -19.09 -13.60 -9.65
C ARG A 299 -20.00 -13.28 -8.48
N ILE A 300 -19.52 -12.56 -7.50
CA ILE A 300 -20.30 -12.20 -6.29
C ILE A 300 -21.01 -10.87 -6.52
N LYS A 301 -22.32 -10.87 -6.42
CA LYS A 301 -23.18 -9.67 -6.50
C LYS A 301 -23.41 -9.06 -5.10
N LEU A 302 -22.34 -8.83 -4.34
CA LEU A 302 -22.42 -8.17 -3.05
C LEU A 302 -22.08 -6.67 -3.20
N GLY A 303 -22.88 -5.83 -2.58
CA GLY A 303 -22.55 -4.40 -2.46
C GLY A 303 -21.32 -4.17 -1.56
N PRO A 304 -20.75 -2.97 -1.55
CA PRO A 304 -19.54 -2.62 -0.80
C PRO A 304 -19.59 -3.05 0.68
N ARG A 305 -20.71 -2.86 1.33
CA ARG A 305 -20.96 -3.25 2.71
C ARG A 305 -20.86 -4.76 2.96
N GLY A 306 -21.46 -5.55 2.06
CA GLY A 306 -21.40 -7.01 2.11
C GLY A 306 -19.97 -7.52 1.91
N LEU A 307 -19.24 -6.95 0.95
CA LEU A 307 -17.83 -7.26 0.71
C LEU A 307 -16.94 -6.95 1.92
N MET A 308 -17.17 -5.79 2.57
CA MET A 308 -16.45 -5.40 3.79
C MET A 308 -16.75 -6.36 4.95
N ALA A 309 -18.00 -6.72 5.17
CA ALA A 309 -18.40 -7.63 6.25
C ALA A 309 -17.86 -9.06 6.03
N CYS A 310 -18.06 -9.63 4.84
CA CYS A 310 -17.54 -10.96 4.49
C CYS A 310 -16.00 -10.99 4.54
N GLY A 311 -15.36 -9.95 4.02
CA GLY A 311 -13.90 -9.83 4.06
C GLY A 311 -13.35 -9.79 5.48
N ALA A 312 -13.91 -8.95 6.36
CA ALA A 312 -13.52 -8.90 7.77
C ALA A 312 -13.79 -10.22 8.50
N GLY A 313 -14.92 -10.88 8.22
CA GLY A 313 -15.24 -12.19 8.78
C GLY A 313 -14.25 -13.27 8.38
N LEU A 314 -13.88 -13.36 7.10
CA LEU A 314 -12.86 -14.31 6.63
C LEU A 314 -11.48 -13.99 7.24
N LEU A 315 -11.09 -12.72 7.32
CA LEU A 315 -9.85 -12.32 8.00
C LEU A 315 -9.87 -12.76 9.47
N ALA A 316 -10.99 -12.58 10.19
CA ALA A 316 -11.14 -13.01 11.57
C ALA A 316 -11.01 -14.53 11.72
N VAL A 317 -11.65 -15.31 10.82
CA VAL A 317 -11.51 -16.78 10.79
C VAL A 317 -10.06 -17.18 10.53
N GLY A 318 -9.40 -16.55 9.54
CA GLY A 318 -8.00 -16.83 9.23
C GLY A 318 -7.06 -16.54 10.41
N VAL A 319 -7.23 -15.40 11.10
CA VAL A 319 -6.47 -15.07 12.32
C VAL A 319 -6.78 -16.06 13.45
N GLY A 320 -8.05 -16.45 13.62
CA GLY A 320 -8.43 -17.47 14.60
C GLY A 320 -7.74 -18.82 14.34
N VAL A 321 -7.69 -19.27 13.08
CA VAL A 321 -6.94 -20.48 12.69
C VAL A 321 -5.45 -20.29 12.97
N GLN A 322 -4.87 -19.12 12.72
CA GLN A 322 -3.45 -18.83 13.01
C GLN A 322 -3.11 -18.99 14.49
N ILE A 323 -3.96 -18.50 15.39
CA ILE A 323 -3.76 -18.59 16.85
C ILE A 323 -3.61 -20.03 17.32
N ILE A 324 -4.44 -20.94 16.78
CA ILE A 324 -4.45 -22.36 17.16
C ILE A 324 -3.54 -23.25 16.30
N ALA A 325 -2.94 -22.68 15.25
CA ALA A 325 -2.10 -23.42 14.30
C ALA A 325 -0.88 -24.01 15.01
N GLY A 326 -0.69 -25.33 14.91
CA GLY A 326 0.49 -26.05 15.44
C GLY A 326 1.36 -26.68 14.33
N SER A 327 1.03 -26.45 13.06
CA SER A 327 1.77 -26.99 11.92
C SER A 327 1.84 -26.02 10.77
N LEU A 328 2.81 -26.21 9.87
CA LEU A 328 2.92 -25.41 8.65
C LEU A 328 1.63 -25.46 7.82
N ALA A 329 1.03 -26.64 7.66
CA ALA A 329 -0.21 -26.79 6.91
C ALA A 329 -1.34 -25.88 7.47
N ALA A 330 -1.50 -25.83 8.79
CA ALA A 330 -2.48 -24.97 9.45
C ALA A 330 -2.17 -23.48 9.24
N LEU A 331 -0.89 -23.09 9.26
CA LEU A 331 -0.45 -21.71 8.96
C LEU A 331 -0.73 -21.33 7.51
N LEU A 332 -0.48 -22.22 6.55
CA LEU A 332 -0.80 -22.01 5.14
C LEU A 332 -2.31 -21.86 4.92
N VAL A 333 -3.13 -22.70 5.57
CA VAL A 333 -4.60 -22.58 5.54
C VAL A 333 -5.04 -21.23 6.12
N SER A 334 -4.47 -20.79 7.24
CA SER A 334 -4.78 -19.49 7.81
C SER A 334 -4.47 -18.35 6.84
N GLN A 335 -3.32 -18.40 6.17
CA GLN A 335 -2.91 -17.40 5.18
C GLN A 335 -3.78 -17.42 3.92
N ALA A 336 -4.21 -18.59 3.47
CA ALA A 336 -5.19 -18.71 2.38
C ALA A 336 -6.50 -18.00 2.73
N ILE A 337 -7.06 -18.27 3.91
CA ILE A 337 -8.31 -17.65 4.36
C ILE A 337 -8.14 -16.13 4.52
N GLN A 338 -7.01 -15.67 5.07
CA GLN A 338 -6.72 -14.23 5.19
C GLN A 338 -6.59 -13.57 3.80
N GLY A 339 -5.96 -14.22 2.84
CA GLY A 339 -5.87 -13.75 1.46
C GLY A 339 -7.25 -13.59 0.79
N LEU A 340 -8.14 -14.59 0.97
CA LEU A 340 -9.53 -14.50 0.52
C LEU A 340 -10.25 -13.30 1.16
N GLY A 341 -10.12 -13.13 2.46
CA GLY A 341 -10.72 -12.03 3.21
C GLY A 341 -10.23 -10.65 2.75
N ALA A 342 -8.93 -10.48 2.59
CA ALA A 342 -8.32 -9.24 2.11
C ALA A 342 -8.75 -8.91 0.67
N GLY A 343 -8.88 -9.94 -0.17
CA GLY A 343 -9.36 -9.84 -1.55
C GLY A 343 -10.79 -9.30 -1.68
N LEU A 344 -11.63 -9.50 -0.67
CA LEU A 344 -12.99 -8.92 -0.60
C LEU A 344 -13.02 -7.57 0.13
N ALA A 345 -12.33 -7.45 1.27
CA ALA A 345 -12.42 -6.28 2.14
C ALA A 345 -11.90 -4.99 1.45
N ARG A 346 -10.76 -5.07 0.74
CA ARG A 346 -10.16 -3.91 0.06
C ARG A 346 -11.05 -3.32 -1.03
N PRO A 347 -11.51 -4.08 -2.04
CA PRO A 347 -12.42 -3.55 -3.05
C PRO A 347 -13.73 -3.02 -2.47
N GLY A 348 -14.26 -3.71 -1.45
CA GLY A 348 -15.46 -3.26 -0.73
C GLY A 348 -15.29 -1.86 -0.12
N PHE A 349 -14.18 -1.62 0.56
CA PHE A 349 -13.84 -0.33 1.16
C PHE A 349 -13.55 0.75 0.12
N THR A 350 -12.65 0.50 -0.83
CA THR A 350 -12.22 1.51 -1.81
C THR A 350 -13.34 1.83 -2.80
N GLY A 351 -14.05 0.82 -3.29
CA GLY A 351 -15.20 0.99 -4.16
C GLY A 351 -16.35 1.68 -3.44
N GLY A 352 -16.64 1.30 -2.18
CA GLY A 352 -17.65 1.95 -1.38
C GLY A 352 -17.38 3.42 -1.12
N ALA A 353 -16.13 3.78 -0.80
CA ALA A 353 -15.72 5.16 -0.62
C ALA A 353 -15.87 6.00 -1.90
N SER A 354 -15.59 5.42 -3.07
CA SER A 354 -15.74 6.10 -4.36
C SER A 354 -17.20 6.36 -4.72
N VAL A 355 -18.11 5.41 -4.44
CA VAL A 355 -19.56 5.58 -4.76
C VAL A 355 -20.28 6.47 -3.73
N ALA A 356 -19.70 6.66 -2.54
CA ALA A 356 -20.29 7.46 -1.46
C ALA A 356 -20.17 8.98 -1.66
N VAL A 357 -19.40 9.43 -2.62
CA VAL A 357 -19.11 10.83 -2.89
C VAL A 357 -19.49 11.23 -4.31
N ARG A 358 -19.69 12.53 -4.52
CA ARG A 358 -20.02 13.07 -5.86
C ARG A 358 -18.83 12.95 -6.81
N PRO A 359 -19.05 12.95 -8.13
CA PRO A 359 -17.96 12.88 -9.12
C PRO A 359 -16.87 13.94 -8.93
N GLU A 360 -17.24 15.15 -8.51
CA GLU A 360 -16.31 16.27 -8.25
C GLU A 360 -15.45 16.03 -7.02
N GLU A 361 -15.97 15.29 -6.02
CA GLU A 361 -15.33 14.97 -4.74
C GLU A 361 -14.42 13.72 -4.81
N GLN A 362 -14.51 12.91 -5.88
CA GLN A 362 -13.81 11.62 -5.99
C GLN A 362 -12.28 11.73 -5.87
N GLY A 363 -11.68 12.80 -6.39
CA GLY A 363 -10.25 13.04 -6.24
C GLY A 363 -9.83 13.24 -4.79
N SER A 364 -10.58 14.05 -4.04
CA SER A 364 -10.33 14.31 -2.62
C SER A 364 -10.62 13.05 -1.78
N ALA A 365 -11.69 12.31 -2.08
CA ALA A 365 -12.01 11.05 -1.41
C ALA A 365 -10.93 9.98 -1.63
N ALA A 366 -10.41 9.83 -2.85
CA ALA A 366 -9.31 8.92 -3.14
C ALA A 366 -8.04 9.29 -2.34
N GLY A 367 -7.72 10.57 -2.23
CA GLY A 367 -6.62 11.07 -1.40
C GLY A 367 -6.81 10.72 0.08
N LEU A 368 -8.01 10.88 0.62
CA LEU A 368 -8.34 10.53 2.00
C LEU A 368 -8.28 9.02 2.25
N VAL A 369 -8.71 8.20 1.28
CA VAL A 369 -8.57 6.73 1.33
C VAL A 369 -7.10 6.32 1.42
N VAL A 370 -6.23 6.94 0.62
CA VAL A 370 -4.78 6.70 0.68
C VAL A 370 -4.20 7.15 2.02
N ALA A 371 -4.62 8.29 2.54
CA ALA A 371 -4.19 8.80 3.84
C ALA A 371 -4.62 7.87 5.00
N ALA A 372 -5.86 7.38 4.98
CA ALA A 372 -6.37 6.43 5.98
C ALA A 372 -5.57 5.11 5.96
N ASN A 373 -5.26 4.60 4.75
CA ASN A 373 -4.41 3.43 4.58
C ASN A 373 -2.98 3.69 5.14
N GLY A 374 -2.38 4.83 4.82
CA GLY A 374 -1.04 5.18 5.31
C GLY A 374 -1.00 5.31 6.84
N ALA A 375 -2.00 5.96 7.44
CA ALA A 375 -2.09 6.15 8.89
C ALA A 375 -2.16 4.81 9.64
N GLY A 376 -2.86 3.80 9.12
CA GLY A 376 -2.90 2.47 9.73
C GLY A 376 -1.53 1.81 9.84
N PHE A 377 -0.68 1.99 8.84
CA PHE A 377 0.69 1.47 8.84
C PHE A 377 1.64 2.17 9.82
N VAL A 378 1.27 3.34 10.38
CA VAL A 378 2.06 3.99 11.46
C VAL A 378 1.94 3.20 12.75
N PHE A 379 0.75 2.70 13.07
CA PHE A 379 0.47 2.02 14.34
C PHE A 379 0.74 0.52 14.29
N SER A 380 0.58 -0.10 13.13
CA SER A 380 0.68 -1.56 12.99
C SER A 380 2.03 -2.15 13.42
N PRO A 381 3.21 -1.54 13.14
CA PRO A 381 4.46 -2.12 13.56
C PRO A 381 4.68 -2.04 15.08
N LEU A 382 4.15 -1.01 15.73
CA LEU A 382 4.21 -0.89 17.19
C LEU A 382 3.33 -1.95 17.85
N ILE A 383 2.09 -2.12 17.37
CA ILE A 383 1.19 -3.16 17.88
C ILE A 383 1.79 -4.54 17.61
N GLY A 384 2.29 -4.79 16.42
CA GLY A 384 2.91 -6.06 16.05
C GLY A 384 4.16 -6.37 16.85
N GLY A 385 5.15 -5.49 16.86
CA GLY A 385 6.45 -5.74 17.48
C GLY A 385 6.43 -5.66 18.99
N VAL A 386 5.97 -4.52 19.55
CA VAL A 386 6.01 -4.28 21.01
C VAL A 386 5.10 -5.24 21.76
N VAL A 387 3.86 -5.44 21.30
CA VAL A 387 2.92 -6.34 21.99
C VAL A 387 3.37 -7.79 21.86
N TYR A 388 3.95 -8.17 20.73
CA TYR A 388 4.52 -9.51 20.53
C TYR A 388 5.61 -9.83 21.55
N GLU A 389 6.54 -8.90 21.75
CA GLU A 389 7.69 -9.04 22.64
C GLU A 389 7.28 -8.97 24.13
N THR A 390 6.40 -8.04 24.50
CA THR A 390 6.11 -7.75 25.92
C THR A 390 4.99 -8.59 26.52
N VAL A 391 4.01 -8.99 25.70
CA VAL A 391 2.81 -9.71 26.14
C VAL A 391 2.82 -11.17 25.70
N GLY A 392 3.41 -11.44 24.53
CA GLY A 392 3.56 -12.79 23.99
C GLY A 392 3.01 -12.94 22.56
N MET A 393 3.38 -14.05 21.90
CA MET A 393 3.19 -14.27 20.47
C MET A 393 1.72 -14.26 20.01
N ASN A 394 0.79 -14.63 20.87
CA ASN A 394 -0.64 -14.65 20.53
C ASN A 394 -1.34 -13.30 20.74
N ALA A 395 -0.77 -12.40 21.54
CA ALA A 395 -1.41 -11.14 21.94
C ALA A 395 -1.74 -10.22 20.74
N PRO A 396 -0.85 -9.96 19.78
CA PRO A 396 -1.19 -9.18 18.59
C PRO A 396 -2.30 -9.82 17.78
N LEU A 397 -2.33 -11.15 17.66
CA LEU A 397 -3.34 -11.90 16.91
C LEU A 397 -4.72 -11.78 17.58
N ILE A 398 -4.78 -11.82 18.92
CA ILE A 398 -6.03 -11.62 19.66
C ILE A 398 -6.55 -10.19 19.48
N ILE A 399 -5.67 -9.19 19.52
CA ILE A 399 -6.05 -7.78 19.25
C ILE A 399 -6.61 -7.66 17.82
N MET A 400 -5.94 -8.27 16.84
CA MET A 400 -6.42 -8.29 15.46
C MET A 400 -7.78 -8.97 15.34
N LEU A 401 -7.98 -10.11 16.00
CA LEU A 401 -9.24 -10.86 15.97
C LEU A 401 -10.39 -10.01 16.51
N VAL A 402 -10.20 -9.35 17.66
CA VAL A 402 -11.19 -8.44 18.25
C VAL A 402 -11.48 -7.28 17.30
N LEU A 403 -10.45 -6.65 16.72
CA LEU A 403 -10.62 -5.56 15.77
C LEU A 403 -11.38 -6.00 14.52
N LEU A 404 -11.08 -7.19 13.97
CA LEU A 404 -11.75 -7.73 12.78
C LEU A 404 -13.23 -8.08 13.06
N ILE A 405 -13.55 -8.61 14.22
CA ILE A 405 -14.94 -8.84 14.65
C ILE A 405 -15.67 -7.50 14.78
N ALA A 406 -15.03 -6.50 15.41
CA ALA A 406 -15.60 -5.15 15.51
C ALA A 406 -15.82 -4.53 14.11
N MET A 407 -14.88 -4.70 13.17
CA MET A 407 -15.02 -4.24 11.78
C MET A 407 -16.16 -4.95 11.05
N MET A 408 -16.33 -6.24 11.24
CA MET A 408 -17.44 -7.02 10.66
C MET A 408 -18.79 -6.51 11.21
N VAL A 409 -18.90 -6.37 12.52
CA VAL A 409 -20.12 -5.84 13.18
C VAL A 409 -20.40 -4.40 12.74
N PHE A 410 -19.35 -3.58 12.65
CA PHE A 410 -19.47 -2.20 12.15
C PHE A 410 -19.98 -2.17 10.70
N ALA A 411 -19.43 -3.00 9.81
CA ALA A 411 -19.90 -3.10 8.42
C ALA A 411 -21.38 -3.55 8.35
N LEU A 412 -21.82 -4.46 9.20
CA LEU A 412 -23.19 -4.97 9.21
C LEU A 412 -24.21 -3.99 9.85
N ARG A 413 -23.81 -3.23 10.88
CA ARG A 413 -24.75 -2.43 11.68
C ARG A 413 -24.68 -0.93 11.41
N SER A 414 -23.61 -0.42 10.82
CA SER A 414 -23.40 1.03 10.64
C SER A 414 -24.44 1.65 9.71
N SER A 415 -25.19 2.61 10.24
CA SER A 415 -26.09 3.45 9.46
C SER A 415 -25.32 4.35 8.47
N ARG A 416 -24.09 4.75 8.82
CA ARG A 416 -23.22 5.57 7.94
C ARG A 416 -22.94 4.84 6.62
N LEU A 417 -22.58 3.56 6.69
CA LEU A 417 -22.31 2.74 5.49
C LEU A 417 -23.58 2.38 4.72
N ARG A 418 -24.72 2.29 5.39
CA ARG A 418 -26.00 1.98 4.76
C ARG A 418 -26.52 3.16 3.96
N ASN A 419 -26.49 4.35 4.53
CA ASN A 419 -27.07 5.55 3.94
C ASN A 419 -26.16 6.17 2.87
N ALA A 420 -24.86 5.92 2.91
CA ALA A 420 -23.91 6.41 1.93
C ALA A 420 -24.15 5.87 0.50
N ILE A 421 -24.78 4.69 0.39
CA ILE A 421 -25.05 4.00 -0.88
C ILE A 421 -26.42 4.39 -1.45
N LEU A 422 -27.28 5.07 -0.68
CA LEU A 422 -28.63 5.44 -1.04
C LEU A 422 -28.75 6.85 -1.67
N ILE A 423 -27.63 7.52 -1.93
CA ILE A 423 -27.65 8.80 -2.63
C ILE A 423 -27.86 8.50 -4.12
N GLU A 424 -29.12 8.62 -4.58
CA GLU A 424 -29.43 8.64 -6.00
C GLU A 424 -28.58 9.71 -6.71
N PRO A 425 -28.07 9.42 -7.92
CA PRO A 425 -27.46 10.46 -8.73
C PRO A 425 -28.52 11.58 -8.92
N PRO A 426 -28.10 12.87 -8.92
CA PRO A 426 -29.04 13.95 -9.18
C PRO A 426 -29.78 13.64 -10.48
N PRO A 427 -31.12 13.92 -10.55
CA PRO A 427 -31.89 13.70 -11.76
C PRO A 427 -31.17 14.38 -12.90
N THR A 428 -30.89 13.64 -13.97
CA THR A 428 -30.37 14.19 -15.22
C THR A 428 -31.38 15.27 -15.64
N ASP A 429 -30.92 16.53 -15.73
CA ASP A 429 -31.73 17.63 -16.22
C ASP A 429 -32.44 17.17 -17.48
N PRO A 430 -33.77 17.33 -17.56
CA PRO A 430 -34.48 17.03 -18.78
C PRO A 430 -33.91 17.96 -19.84
N THR A 431 -33.35 17.37 -20.89
CA THR A 431 -32.98 18.08 -22.13
C THR A 431 -34.07 19.07 -22.48
N PRO A 432 -33.76 20.37 -22.68
CA PRO A 432 -34.75 21.30 -23.17
C PRO A 432 -35.27 20.73 -24.50
N GLN A 433 -36.53 20.34 -24.49
CA GLN A 433 -37.23 20.04 -25.72
C GLN A 433 -37.32 21.35 -26.54
N ALA A 434 -36.59 21.39 -27.66
CA ALA A 434 -36.65 22.45 -28.66
C ALA A 434 -37.96 22.41 -29.41
#